data_3d6982d524eee95982e2e074ed48e870
#
_entry.id   3d6982d524eee95982e2e074ed48e870
#
_cell.length_a   1.000
_cell.length_b   1.000
_cell.length_c   1.000
_cell.angle_alpha   90.00
_cell.angle_beta   90.00
_cell.angle_gamma   90.00
#
_symmetry.space_group_name_H-M   'P 1'
#
loop_
_entity.id
_entity.type
_entity.pdbx_description
1 polymer ?
#
loop_
_entity_poly.entity_id
_entity_poly.type
_entity_poly.pdbx_seq_one_letter_code
_entity_poly.pdbx_strand_id
1 'polypeptide(L)'
;MKKVLPKIIVVAGPTASGKSDLAVKIAKEKNGEIISADSRQIYRYLDIGSGKITKKEMKNVRHYCLDIFDPTEIKKTKSVTDYLKFANEAIKEILKKKKTPIICGGTGFYIDAIIYGLPKNAKPNPLLRKELENEDLEKLLLRIKKLNKEKWGELTKNENPSERNNKRRLIRIVEILETKKAENEIPKISQINKNPKYDVEFIFTNLNKEELLEKIKIRLEKRLEAKEKNNLINEIKFLRDNLKIKDEWLLSLGLEYKYVTMYLRNEITLEKMKEEILNKSWQYAKRQILWNKRYKNAIIAK
;
A
#
# COMPACT_ATOMS: atom_id res chain seq x y z
N MET A 1 -11.43 7.30 -34.58
CA MET A 1 -12.37 7.09 -33.44
C MET A 1 -11.60 7.10 -32.14
N LYS A 2 -11.98 7.93 -31.14
CA LYS A 2 -11.39 7.87 -29.80
C LYS A 2 -11.75 6.52 -29.17
N LYS A 3 -10.76 5.75 -28.74
CA LYS A 3 -10.98 4.48 -28.05
C LYS A 3 -11.76 4.74 -26.76
N VAL A 4 -12.96 4.20 -26.64
CA VAL A 4 -13.74 4.29 -25.41
C VAL A 4 -13.03 3.47 -24.34
N LEU A 5 -12.61 4.10 -23.25
CA LEU A 5 -11.95 3.43 -22.15
C LEU A 5 -12.99 2.72 -21.26
N PRO A 6 -12.69 1.52 -20.75
CA PRO A 6 -13.54 0.85 -19.77
C PRO A 6 -13.69 1.70 -18.51
N LYS A 7 -14.92 1.81 -17.99
CA LYS A 7 -15.20 2.55 -16.76
C LYS A 7 -14.81 1.72 -15.53
N ILE A 8 -14.14 2.35 -14.56
CA ILE A 8 -13.85 1.80 -13.23
C ILE A 8 -14.19 2.83 -12.15
N ILE A 9 -14.50 2.36 -10.95
CA ILE A 9 -14.72 3.22 -9.78
C ILE A 9 -13.57 3.00 -8.80
N VAL A 10 -13.06 4.07 -8.22
CA VAL A 10 -12.05 4.03 -7.15
C VAL A 10 -12.65 4.56 -5.87
N VAL A 11 -12.76 3.72 -4.86
CA VAL A 11 -13.19 4.10 -3.51
C VAL A 11 -11.94 4.12 -2.62
N ALA A 12 -11.48 5.32 -2.28
CA ALA A 12 -10.30 5.51 -1.46
C ALA A 12 -10.56 6.45 -0.28
N GLY A 13 -9.61 6.47 0.66
CA GLY A 13 -9.72 7.28 1.87
C GLY A 13 -8.72 6.84 2.92
N PRO A 14 -8.61 7.59 4.01
CA PRO A 14 -7.70 7.24 5.09
C PRO A 14 -8.12 5.93 5.79
N THR A 15 -7.19 5.32 6.51
CA THR A 15 -7.54 4.18 7.37
C THR A 15 -8.65 4.59 8.35
N ALA A 16 -9.50 3.65 8.73
CA ALA A 16 -10.65 3.85 9.61
C ALA A 16 -11.77 4.79 9.11
N SER A 17 -11.78 5.20 7.83
CA SER A 17 -12.78 6.14 7.28
C SER A 17 -14.07 5.50 6.75
N GLY A 18 -14.25 4.16 6.87
CA GLY A 18 -15.46 3.49 6.36
C GLY A 18 -15.46 3.18 4.87
N LYS A 19 -14.32 3.31 4.16
CA LYS A 19 -14.24 3.08 2.72
C LYS A 19 -14.69 1.68 2.26
N SER A 20 -14.50 0.64 3.08
CA SER A 20 -14.91 -0.73 2.72
C SER A 20 -16.43 -0.87 2.67
N ASP A 21 -17.13 -0.31 3.67
CA ASP A 21 -18.60 -0.32 3.69
C ASP A 21 -19.18 0.49 2.53
N LEU A 22 -18.59 1.65 2.23
CA LEU A 22 -18.96 2.47 1.10
C LEU A 22 -18.75 1.72 -0.23
N ALA A 23 -17.63 1.02 -0.40
CA ALA A 23 -17.36 0.23 -1.59
C ALA A 23 -18.37 -0.91 -1.77
N VAL A 24 -18.76 -1.60 -0.70
CA VAL A 24 -19.81 -2.65 -0.73
C VAL A 24 -21.16 -2.05 -1.10
N LYS A 25 -21.53 -0.87 -0.58
CA LYS A 25 -22.75 -0.15 -0.94
C LYS A 25 -22.76 0.17 -2.45
N ILE A 26 -21.71 0.81 -2.95
CA ILE A 26 -21.56 1.17 -4.36
C ILE A 26 -21.58 -0.09 -5.26
N ALA A 27 -20.93 -1.18 -4.82
CA ALA A 27 -20.91 -2.42 -5.58
C ALA A 27 -22.32 -3.00 -5.79
N LYS A 28 -23.17 -2.93 -4.77
CA LYS A 28 -24.58 -3.36 -4.90
C LYS A 28 -25.39 -2.45 -5.83
N GLU A 29 -25.21 -1.14 -5.72
CA GLU A 29 -25.93 -0.15 -6.53
C GLU A 29 -25.51 -0.16 -8.01
N LYS A 30 -24.22 -0.42 -8.28
CA LYS A 30 -23.64 -0.36 -9.64
C LYS A 30 -23.39 -1.73 -10.27
N ASN A 31 -23.97 -2.80 -9.74
CA ASN A 31 -23.68 -4.17 -10.18
C ASN A 31 -22.17 -4.42 -10.31
N GLY A 32 -21.41 -4.09 -9.25
CA GLY A 32 -19.95 -4.12 -9.26
C GLY A 32 -19.37 -5.28 -8.45
N GLU A 33 -18.07 -5.54 -8.67
CA GLU A 33 -17.24 -6.42 -7.84
C GLU A 33 -15.99 -5.65 -7.39
N ILE A 34 -15.47 -5.96 -6.19
CA ILE A 34 -14.45 -5.16 -5.53
C ILE A 34 -13.06 -5.77 -5.70
N ILE A 35 -12.06 -4.92 -5.95
CA ILE A 35 -10.64 -5.28 -6.00
C ILE A 35 -9.96 -4.55 -4.84
N SER A 36 -9.42 -5.30 -3.87
CA SER A 36 -8.68 -4.70 -2.76
C SER A 36 -7.34 -4.11 -3.23
N ALA A 37 -7.11 -2.83 -2.95
CA ALA A 37 -5.85 -2.13 -3.21
C ALA A 37 -5.12 -1.82 -1.89
N ASP A 38 -4.81 -2.87 -1.13
CA ASP A 38 -4.11 -2.78 0.14
C ASP A 38 -2.91 -3.75 0.18
N SER A 39 -1.73 -3.24 0.48
CA SER A 39 -0.48 -3.98 0.47
C SER A 39 -0.30 -4.97 1.63
N ARG A 40 -1.26 -5.07 2.56
CA ARG A 40 -1.27 -6.03 3.65
C ARG A 40 -2.37 -7.06 3.49
N GLN A 41 -3.55 -6.67 3.02
CA GLN A 41 -4.68 -7.57 2.80
C GLN A 41 -4.44 -8.61 1.69
N ILE A 42 -3.40 -8.44 0.89
CA ILE A 42 -2.97 -9.43 -0.13
C ILE A 42 -2.40 -10.72 0.48
N TYR A 43 -2.03 -10.70 1.76
CA TYR A 43 -1.46 -11.86 2.45
C TYR A 43 -2.52 -12.62 3.23
N ARG A 44 -2.50 -13.95 3.14
CA ARG A 44 -3.26 -14.85 4.01
C ARG A 44 -2.87 -14.63 5.46
N TYR A 45 -3.80 -14.86 6.38
CA TYR A 45 -3.60 -14.78 7.83
C TYR A 45 -3.27 -13.39 8.38
N LEU A 46 -3.18 -12.37 7.53
CA LEU A 46 -3.04 -10.98 7.95
C LEU A 46 -4.43 -10.32 7.94
N ASP A 47 -5.27 -10.65 8.90
CA ASP A 47 -6.68 -10.28 8.90
C ASP A 47 -6.97 -9.10 9.83
N ILE A 48 -6.68 -9.26 11.12
CA ILE A 48 -6.98 -8.27 12.16
C ILE A 48 -6.06 -7.06 12.04
N GLY A 49 -4.76 -7.27 11.94
CA GLY A 49 -3.77 -6.20 11.81
C GLY A 49 -3.94 -5.40 10.53
N SER A 50 -4.26 -6.03 9.42
CA SER A 50 -4.54 -5.34 8.15
C SER A 50 -5.93 -4.71 8.10
N GLY A 51 -6.83 -5.14 8.98
CA GLY A 51 -8.26 -4.80 8.96
C GLY A 51 -8.93 -5.25 7.68
N LYS A 52 -8.65 -6.47 7.29
CA LYS A 52 -9.27 -7.13 6.17
C LYS A 52 -10.78 -7.25 6.40
N ILE A 53 -11.55 -7.00 5.35
CA ILE A 53 -13.01 -7.13 5.39
C ILE A 53 -13.40 -8.59 5.61
N THR A 54 -14.31 -8.84 6.54
CA THR A 54 -14.83 -10.19 6.82
C THR A 54 -15.89 -10.62 5.81
N LYS A 55 -16.14 -11.92 5.70
CA LYS A 55 -17.20 -12.46 4.83
C LYS A 55 -18.57 -11.85 5.13
N LYS A 56 -18.88 -11.59 6.41
CA LYS A 56 -20.14 -10.95 6.84
C LYS A 56 -20.23 -9.50 6.32
N GLU A 57 -19.15 -8.74 6.42
CA GLU A 57 -19.08 -7.35 5.94
C GLU A 57 -19.10 -7.25 4.41
N MET A 58 -18.64 -8.28 3.69
CA MET A 58 -18.71 -8.35 2.22
C MET A 58 -20.14 -8.39 1.68
N LYS A 59 -21.13 -8.79 2.47
CA LYS A 59 -22.57 -8.82 2.11
C LYS A 59 -22.83 -9.44 0.73
N ASN A 60 -22.17 -10.56 0.44
CA ASN A 60 -22.20 -11.31 -0.82
C ASN A 60 -21.61 -10.59 -2.05
N VAL A 61 -20.95 -9.45 -1.86
CA VAL A 61 -20.18 -8.81 -2.94
C VAL A 61 -18.85 -9.54 -3.09
N ARG A 62 -18.51 -9.95 -4.32
CA ARG A 62 -17.23 -10.62 -4.59
C ARG A 62 -16.06 -9.64 -4.44
N HIS A 63 -15.04 -10.08 -3.71
CA HIS A 63 -13.79 -9.35 -3.53
C HIS A 63 -12.63 -10.11 -4.15
N TYR A 64 -11.75 -9.38 -4.84
CA TYR A 64 -10.51 -9.86 -5.44
C TYR A 64 -9.31 -9.26 -4.73
N CYS A 65 -8.15 -9.86 -4.93
CA CYS A 65 -6.87 -9.44 -4.38
C CYS A 65 -6.80 -9.44 -2.84
N LEU A 66 -7.65 -10.22 -2.20
CA LEU A 66 -7.50 -10.65 -0.82
C LEU A 66 -6.83 -12.03 -0.79
N ASP A 67 -5.93 -12.29 0.16
CA ASP A 67 -5.34 -13.62 0.40
C ASP A 67 -4.64 -14.27 -0.81
N ILE A 68 -4.11 -13.45 -1.70
CA ILE A 68 -3.47 -13.93 -2.94
C ILE A 68 -2.04 -14.46 -2.75
N PHE A 69 -1.43 -14.19 -1.58
CA PHE A 69 -0.10 -14.68 -1.25
C PHE A 69 -0.09 -15.37 0.11
N ASP A 70 0.56 -16.53 0.17
CA ASP A 70 0.82 -17.20 1.43
C ASP A 70 2.13 -16.69 2.04
N PRO A 71 2.14 -16.14 3.26
CA PRO A 71 3.35 -15.62 3.87
C PRO A 71 4.37 -16.71 4.22
N THR A 72 3.98 -17.98 4.33
CA THR A 72 4.89 -19.09 4.59
C THR A 72 5.79 -19.42 3.38
N GLU A 73 5.32 -19.10 2.17
CA GLU A 73 6.04 -19.35 0.91
C GLU A 73 6.89 -18.15 0.47
N ILE A 74 6.89 -17.06 1.24
CA ILE A 74 7.46 -15.79 0.81
C ILE A 74 8.78 -15.51 1.53
N LYS A 75 9.87 -15.49 0.77
CA LYS A 75 11.19 -15.05 1.26
C LYS A 75 11.30 -13.52 1.39
N LYS A 76 10.51 -12.74 0.64
CA LYS A 76 10.52 -11.25 0.63
C LYS A 76 9.10 -10.71 0.44
N THR A 77 8.82 -9.52 0.98
CA THR A 77 7.56 -8.80 0.75
C THR A 77 7.28 -8.66 -0.75
N LYS A 78 6.07 -9.00 -1.17
CA LYS A 78 5.65 -8.93 -2.58
C LYS A 78 5.61 -7.48 -3.07
N SER A 79 5.96 -7.29 -4.33
CA SER A 79 6.00 -5.99 -4.97
C SER A 79 4.63 -5.60 -5.55
N VAL A 80 4.49 -4.32 -5.91
CA VAL A 80 3.33 -3.84 -6.68
C VAL A 80 3.22 -4.55 -8.03
N THR A 81 4.33 -4.97 -8.64
CA THR A 81 4.34 -5.72 -9.91
C THR A 81 3.68 -7.09 -9.75
N ASP A 82 3.93 -7.77 -8.63
CA ASP A 82 3.29 -9.04 -8.31
C ASP A 82 1.78 -8.85 -8.10
N TYR A 83 1.38 -7.83 -7.34
CA TYR A 83 -0.02 -7.48 -7.14
C TYR A 83 -0.76 -7.14 -8.44
N LEU A 84 -0.12 -6.36 -9.35
CA LEU A 84 -0.75 -5.91 -10.59
C LEU A 84 -1.18 -7.06 -11.51
N LYS A 85 -0.50 -8.20 -11.48
CA LYS A 85 -0.90 -9.37 -12.25
C LYS A 85 -2.33 -9.78 -11.88
N PHE A 86 -2.57 -9.99 -10.58
CA PHE A 86 -3.89 -10.37 -10.05
C PHE A 86 -4.94 -9.28 -10.23
N ALA A 87 -4.59 -8.02 -10.00
CA ALA A 87 -5.52 -6.91 -10.14
C ALA A 87 -5.98 -6.73 -11.60
N ASN A 88 -5.07 -6.84 -12.57
CA ASN A 88 -5.42 -6.74 -13.98
C ASN A 88 -6.27 -7.93 -14.46
N GLU A 89 -6.00 -9.14 -13.98
CA GLU A 89 -6.83 -10.32 -14.25
C GLU A 89 -8.23 -10.15 -13.67
N ALA A 90 -8.34 -9.68 -12.42
CA ALA A 90 -9.61 -9.39 -11.79
C ALA A 90 -10.42 -8.35 -12.57
N ILE A 91 -9.81 -7.26 -13.03
CA ILE A 91 -10.49 -6.24 -13.86
C ILE A 91 -11.04 -6.88 -15.14
N LYS A 92 -10.22 -7.66 -15.84
CA LYS A 92 -10.67 -8.35 -17.08
C LYS A 92 -11.84 -9.30 -16.83
N GLU A 93 -11.77 -10.08 -15.74
CA GLU A 93 -12.84 -11.00 -15.35
C GLU A 93 -14.15 -10.27 -15.05
N ILE A 94 -14.08 -9.17 -14.28
CA ILE A 94 -15.25 -8.36 -13.91
C ILE A 94 -15.89 -7.74 -15.16
N LEU A 95 -15.08 -7.15 -16.04
CA LEU A 95 -15.58 -6.56 -17.29
C LEU A 95 -16.18 -7.60 -18.23
N LYS A 96 -15.62 -8.82 -18.31
CA LYS A 96 -16.18 -9.94 -19.09
C LYS A 96 -17.58 -10.32 -18.59
N LYS A 97 -17.83 -10.21 -17.29
CA LYS A 97 -19.16 -10.42 -16.67
C LYS A 97 -20.12 -9.24 -16.86
N LYS A 98 -19.72 -8.20 -17.59
CA LYS A 98 -20.50 -6.95 -17.74
C LYS A 98 -20.79 -6.26 -16.40
N LYS A 99 -19.88 -6.40 -15.44
CA LYS A 99 -19.93 -5.75 -14.13
C LYS A 99 -18.95 -4.59 -14.03
N THR A 100 -19.13 -3.74 -13.02
CA THR A 100 -18.29 -2.57 -12.78
C THR A 100 -17.13 -2.95 -11.86
N PRO A 101 -15.85 -2.82 -12.28
CA PRO A 101 -14.71 -2.98 -11.38
C PRO A 101 -14.65 -1.82 -10.38
N ILE A 102 -14.59 -2.15 -9.08
CA ILE A 102 -14.48 -1.17 -8.00
C ILE A 102 -13.18 -1.41 -7.26
N ILE A 103 -12.23 -0.48 -7.37
CA ILE A 103 -10.96 -0.54 -6.67
C ILE A 103 -11.15 0.09 -5.30
N CYS A 104 -11.00 -0.68 -4.23
CA CYS A 104 -11.13 -0.19 -2.86
C CYS A 104 -9.84 -0.34 -2.08
N GLY A 105 -9.31 0.75 -1.53
CA GLY A 105 -8.13 0.63 -0.68
C GLY A 105 -7.51 1.95 -0.25
N GLY A 106 -6.45 1.80 0.56
CA GLY A 106 -5.68 2.93 1.10
C GLY A 106 -4.24 3.01 0.57
N THR A 107 -3.81 2.06 -0.27
CA THR A 107 -2.46 2.07 -0.84
C THR A 107 -2.47 2.80 -2.19
N GLY A 108 -2.33 4.13 -2.12
CA GLY A 108 -2.41 4.99 -3.32
C GLY A 108 -1.49 4.56 -4.45
N PHE A 109 -0.29 4.06 -4.12
CA PHE A 109 0.64 3.55 -5.14
C PHE A 109 0.08 2.33 -5.90
N TYR A 110 -0.71 1.46 -5.25
CA TYR A 110 -1.36 0.33 -5.92
C TYR A 110 -2.46 0.82 -6.85
N ILE A 111 -3.24 1.80 -6.40
CA ILE A 111 -4.30 2.42 -7.20
C ILE A 111 -3.70 3.12 -8.44
N ASP A 112 -2.66 3.93 -8.25
CA ASP A 112 -1.94 4.57 -9.36
C ASP A 112 -1.41 3.55 -10.37
N ALA A 113 -0.81 2.47 -9.86
CA ALA A 113 -0.25 1.42 -10.70
C ALA A 113 -1.31 0.69 -11.54
N ILE A 114 -2.52 0.50 -11.03
CA ILE A 114 -3.65 -0.03 -11.81
C ILE A 114 -4.04 0.97 -12.91
N ILE A 115 -4.27 2.22 -12.54
CA ILE A 115 -4.83 3.25 -13.42
C ILE A 115 -3.85 3.62 -14.53
N TYR A 116 -2.61 3.91 -14.16
CA TYR A 116 -1.60 4.46 -15.07
C TYR A 116 -0.56 3.44 -15.53
N GLY A 117 -0.45 2.31 -14.83
CA GLY A 117 0.67 1.36 -15.00
C GLY A 117 1.91 1.79 -14.21
N LEU A 118 2.93 0.97 -14.31
CA LEU A 118 4.24 1.28 -13.74
C LEU A 118 5.12 1.96 -14.79
N PRO A 119 6.04 2.84 -14.37
CA PRO A 119 7.04 3.41 -15.26
C PRO A 119 7.92 2.29 -15.86
N LYS A 120 8.31 2.43 -17.12
CA LYS A 120 9.28 1.57 -17.77
C LYS A 120 10.70 1.93 -17.28
N ASN A 121 11.06 1.44 -16.13
CA ASN A 121 12.40 1.58 -15.54
C ASN A 121 13.17 0.26 -15.70
N ALA A 122 14.50 0.32 -15.49
CA ALA A 122 15.36 -0.85 -15.49
C ALA A 122 14.81 -1.96 -14.56
N LYS A 123 15.07 -3.21 -14.94
CA LYS A 123 14.72 -4.36 -14.10
C LYS A 123 15.43 -4.27 -12.74
N PRO A 124 14.88 -4.87 -11.67
CA PRO A 124 15.57 -4.96 -10.39
C PRO A 124 16.92 -5.70 -10.54
N ASN A 125 17.96 -5.14 -9.91
CA ASN A 125 19.27 -5.78 -9.78
C ASN A 125 19.50 -6.19 -8.32
N PRO A 126 19.24 -7.46 -7.94
CA PRO A 126 19.33 -7.90 -6.56
C PRO A 126 20.74 -7.81 -5.96
N LEU A 127 21.80 -8.01 -6.77
CA LEU A 127 23.19 -7.95 -6.31
C LEU A 127 23.55 -6.51 -5.94
N LEU A 128 23.33 -5.58 -6.87
CA LEU A 128 23.56 -4.15 -6.61
C LEU A 128 22.72 -3.64 -5.44
N ARG A 129 21.48 -4.08 -5.32
CA ARG A 129 20.61 -3.68 -4.20
C ARG A 129 21.19 -4.11 -2.86
N LYS A 130 21.71 -5.35 -2.76
CA LYS A 130 22.33 -5.85 -1.54
C LYS A 130 23.57 -5.04 -1.14
N GLU A 131 24.37 -4.61 -2.12
CA GLU A 131 25.50 -3.69 -1.91
C GLU A 131 25.00 -2.36 -1.35
N LEU A 132 24.03 -1.72 -2.03
CA LEU A 132 23.49 -0.42 -1.66
C LEU A 132 22.77 -0.41 -0.29
N GLU A 133 22.27 -1.56 0.18
CA GLU A 133 21.67 -1.68 1.51
C GLU A 133 22.68 -1.44 2.64
N ASN A 134 23.99 -1.60 2.40
CA ASN A 134 25.04 -1.31 3.36
C ASN A 134 25.50 0.17 3.34
N GLU A 135 25.11 0.95 2.34
CA GLU A 135 25.46 2.37 2.25
C GLU A 135 24.53 3.22 3.15
N ASP A 136 25.07 4.34 3.65
CA ASP A 136 24.29 5.36 4.33
C ASP A 136 23.54 6.27 3.34
N LEU A 137 22.66 7.13 3.85
CA LEU A 137 21.84 8.02 3.03
C LEU A 137 22.68 9.03 2.24
N GLU A 138 23.79 9.52 2.83
CA GLU A 138 24.65 10.51 2.21
C GLU A 138 25.40 9.93 1.02
N LYS A 139 25.93 8.72 1.15
CA LYS A 139 26.60 8.01 0.05
C LYS A 139 25.64 7.77 -1.11
N LEU A 140 24.42 7.31 -0.81
CA LEU A 140 23.39 7.12 -1.82
C LEU A 140 23.04 8.44 -2.55
N LEU A 141 22.91 9.54 -1.82
CA LEU A 141 22.66 10.86 -2.43
C LEU A 141 23.83 11.35 -3.28
N LEU A 142 25.06 11.12 -2.86
CA LEU A 142 26.26 11.44 -3.65
C LEU A 142 26.33 10.59 -4.94
N ARG A 143 25.99 9.29 -4.87
CA ARG A 143 25.89 8.44 -6.06
C ARG A 143 24.85 8.97 -7.04
N ILE A 144 23.66 9.35 -6.54
CA ILE A 144 22.62 9.98 -7.38
C ILE A 144 23.12 11.26 -8.03
N LYS A 145 23.82 12.14 -7.28
CA LYS A 145 24.40 13.38 -7.81
C LYS A 145 25.38 13.12 -8.95
N LYS A 146 26.23 12.10 -8.81
CA LYS A 146 27.22 11.71 -9.86
C LYS A 146 26.51 11.15 -11.11
N LEU A 147 25.44 10.38 -10.93
CA LEU A 147 24.72 9.70 -12.03
C LEU A 147 23.72 10.62 -12.73
N ASN A 148 23.04 11.49 -11.99
CA ASN A 148 22.00 12.38 -12.51
C ASN A 148 21.84 13.62 -11.62
N LYS A 149 22.43 14.75 -12.04
CA LYS A 149 22.39 16.04 -11.31
C LYS A 149 20.98 16.62 -11.18
N GLU A 150 20.14 16.43 -12.22
CA GLU A 150 18.76 16.91 -12.22
C GLU A 150 17.93 16.19 -11.13
N LYS A 151 18.03 14.84 -11.09
CA LYS A 151 17.34 14.04 -10.06
C LYS A 151 17.81 14.33 -8.65
N TRP A 152 19.11 14.56 -8.49
CA TRP A 152 19.65 15.03 -7.21
C TRP A 152 19.08 16.40 -6.82
N GLY A 153 18.98 17.35 -7.76
CA GLY A 153 18.38 18.66 -7.55
C GLY A 153 16.90 18.57 -7.14
N GLU A 154 16.10 17.68 -7.79
CA GLU A 154 14.72 17.44 -7.39
C GLU A 154 14.60 16.93 -5.95
N LEU A 155 15.48 16.02 -5.52
CA LEU A 155 15.47 15.43 -4.18
C LEU A 155 15.89 16.43 -3.11
N THR A 156 16.81 17.35 -3.43
CA THR A 156 17.37 18.30 -2.46
C THR A 156 16.61 19.62 -2.39
N LYS A 157 15.98 20.06 -3.48
CA LYS A 157 15.14 21.26 -3.55
C LYS A 157 13.73 21.03 -3.00
N ASN A 158 13.29 19.77 -2.90
CA ASN A 158 11.97 19.44 -2.43
C ASN A 158 11.85 19.75 -0.92
N GLU A 159 10.92 20.59 -0.55
CA GLU A 159 10.62 20.93 0.86
C GLU A 159 10.18 19.71 1.69
N ASN A 160 9.78 18.62 1.02
CA ASN A 160 9.40 17.38 1.69
C ASN A 160 10.60 16.43 1.83
N PRO A 161 11.25 16.37 3.01
CA PRO A 161 12.43 15.51 3.22
C PRO A 161 12.14 14.01 3.16
N SER A 162 10.86 13.61 3.05
CA SER A 162 10.46 12.20 3.09
C SER A 162 11.00 11.38 1.92
N GLU A 163 11.32 11.98 0.78
CA GLU A 163 11.93 11.26 -0.35
C GLU A 163 13.42 11.05 -0.16
N ARG A 164 14.16 12.11 0.17
CA ARG A 164 15.60 12.03 0.39
C ARG A 164 15.99 11.22 1.62
N ASN A 165 15.10 11.12 2.63
CA ASN A 165 15.33 10.36 3.86
C ASN A 165 14.82 8.91 3.77
N ASN A 166 14.33 8.48 2.61
CA ASN A 166 13.85 7.11 2.42
C ASN A 166 14.91 6.26 1.72
N LYS A 167 15.71 5.54 2.51
CA LYS A 167 16.79 4.69 2.02
C LYS A 167 16.35 3.75 0.89
N ARG A 168 15.20 3.10 1.02
CA ARG A 168 14.67 2.18 -0.02
C ARG A 168 14.41 2.89 -1.35
N ARG A 169 13.93 4.14 -1.30
CA ARG A 169 13.72 4.95 -2.51
C ARG A 169 15.04 5.36 -3.13
N LEU A 170 16.00 5.82 -2.33
CA LEU A 170 17.33 6.19 -2.83
C LEU A 170 18.03 5.00 -3.46
N ILE A 171 18.02 3.83 -2.81
CA ILE A 171 18.55 2.58 -3.37
C ILE A 171 17.92 2.30 -4.74
N ARG A 172 16.58 2.41 -4.84
CA ARG A 172 15.90 2.15 -6.13
C ARG A 172 16.28 3.16 -7.20
N ILE A 173 16.48 4.42 -6.85
CA ILE A 173 16.94 5.46 -7.77
C ILE A 173 18.33 5.14 -8.28
N VAL A 174 19.29 4.85 -7.40
CA VAL A 174 20.66 4.47 -7.77
C VAL A 174 20.64 3.22 -8.64
N GLU A 175 19.90 2.17 -8.24
CA GLU A 175 19.76 0.92 -9.00
C GLU A 175 19.31 1.18 -10.45
N ILE A 176 18.30 2.02 -10.65
CA ILE A 176 17.80 2.36 -12.00
C ILE A 176 18.86 3.11 -12.81
N LEU A 177 19.49 4.12 -12.21
CA LEU A 177 20.45 4.97 -12.89
C LEU A 177 21.72 4.20 -13.26
N GLU A 178 22.25 3.35 -12.38
CA GLU A 178 23.44 2.55 -12.66
C GLU A 178 23.16 1.45 -13.70
N THR A 179 22.00 0.78 -13.60
CA THR A 179 21.63 -0.24 -14.59
C THR A 179 21.51 0.38 -15.99
N LYS A 180 20.86 1.52 -16.12
CA LYS A 180 20.76 2.22 -17.41
C LYS A 180 22.10 2.68 -17.94
N LYS A 181 22.99 3.18 -17.08
CA LYS A 181 24.36 3.54 -17.45
C LYS A 181 25.14 2.32 -17.97
N ALA A 182 25.01 1.17 -17.32
CA ALA A 182 25.65 -0.07 -17.74
C ALA A 182 25.12 -0.60 -19.08
N GLU A 183 23.86 -0.29 -19.41
CA GLU A 183 23.21 -0.61 -20.70
C GLU A 183 23.47 0.47 -21.77
N ASN A 184 24.39 1.42 -21.52
CA ASN A 184 24.70 2.58 -22.39
C ASN A 184 23.47 3.47 -22.69
N GLU A 185 22.42 3.41 -21.85
CA GLU A 185 21.27 4.29 -21.94
C GLU A 185 21.50 5.58 -21.13
N ILE A 186 20.80 6.65 -21.53
CA ILE A 186 20.79 7.89 -20.75
C ILE A 186 20.21 7.61 -19.36
N PRO A 187 20.94 7.89 -18.26
CA PRO A 187 20.49 7.61 -16.90
C PRO A 187 19.30 8.48 -16.48
N LYS A 188 18.12 8.16 -16.97
CA LYS A 188 16.86 8.83 -16.61
C LYS A 188 15.92 7.87 -15.89
N ILE A 189 15.14 8.42 -14.96
CA ILE A 189 14.06 7.69 -14.29
C ILE A 189 12.77 8.00 -15.03
N SER A 190 12.13 6.96 -15.59
CA SER A 190 10.84 7.12 -16.25
C SER A 190 9.77 7.53 -15.25
N GLN A 191 9.00 8.55 -15.60
CA GLN A 191 7.86 9.00 -14.81
C GLN A 191 6.65 8.10 -15.02
N ILE A 192 5.70 8.12 -14.07
CA ILE A 192 4.42 7.45 -14.23
C ILE A 192 3.69 8.09 -15.42
N ASN A 193 3.12 7.26 -16.30
CA ASN A 193 2.30 7.73 -17.39
C ASN A 193 1.13 8.55 -16.82
N LYS A 194 0.89 9.74 -17.38
CA LYS A 194 -0.23 10.58 -16.94
C LYS A 194 -1.56 10.20 -17.61
N ASN A 195 -1.52 9.39 -18.67
CA ASN A 195 -2.72 8.97 -19.38
C ASN A 195 -3.31 7.72 -18.69
N PRO A 196 -4.53 7.79 -18.14
CA PRO A 196 -5.17 6.65 -17.52
C PRO A 196 -5.53 5.59 -18.57
N LYS A 197 -5.49 4.32 -18.15
CA LYS A 197 -5.92 3.16 -18.96
C LYS A 197 -7.43 2.96 -18.95
N TYR A 198 -8.13 3.65 -18.06
CA TYR A 198 -9.55 3.51 -17.77
C TYR A 198 -10.21 4.89 -17.67
N ASP A 199 -11.52 4.92 -17.88
CA ASP A 199 -12.37 6.03 -17.45
C ASP A 199 -12.63 5.86 -15.95
N VAL A 200 -12.08 6.77 -15.11
CA VAL A 200 -12.00 6.58 -13.66
C VAL A 200 -12.90 7.57 -12.94
N GLU A 201 -13.86 7.02 -12.20
CA GLU A 201 -14.65 7.77 -11.22
C GLU A 201 -14.04 7.62 -9.83
N PHE A 202 -13.55 8.72 -9.24
CA PHE A 202 -12.98 8.73 -7.89
C PHE A 202 -14.01 9.12 -6.85
N ILE A 203 -14.14 8.30 -5.81
CA ILE A 203 -15.00 8.55 -4.65
C ILE A 203 -14.14 8.43 -3.40
N PHE A 204 -14.03 9.51 -2.63
CA PHE A 204 -13.21 9.54 -1.42
C PHE A 204 -14.07 9.70 -0.18
N THR A 205 -13.79 8.87 0.83
CA THR A 205 -14.31 9.11 2.17
C THR A 205 -13.55 10.27 2.80
N ASN A 206 -14.28 11.19 3.42
CA ASN A 206 -13.70 12.31 4.14
C ASN A 206 -14.27 12.36 5.56
N LEU A 207 -13.38 12.48 6.53
CA LEU A 207 -13.71 12.73 7.93
C LEU A 207 -12.87 13.91 8.40
N ASN A 208 -13.36 14.69 9.33
CA ASN A 208 -12.52 15.68 9.97
C ASN A 208 -11.42 15.00 10.80
N LYS A 209 -10.46 15.78 11.28
CA LYS A 209 -9.28 15.26 11.97
C LYS A 209 -9.64 14.55 13.27
N GLU A 210 -10.53 15.13 14.03
CA GLU A 210 -10.95 14.67 15.35
C GLU A 210 -11.70 13.33 15.23
N GLU A 211 -12.68 13.26 14.36
CA GLU A 211 -13.43 12.02 14.05
C GLU A 211 -12.51 10.88 13.58
N LEU A 212 -11.54 11.22 12.72
CA LEU A 212 -10.63 10.22 12.19
C LEU A 212 -9.69 9.68 13.27
N LEU A 213 -9.15 10.55 14.12
CA LEU A 213 -8.31 10.15 15.25
C LEU A 213 -9.06 9.24 16.21
N GLU A 214 -10.29 9.61 16.57
CA GLU A 214 -11.14 8.81 17.45
C GLU A 214 -11.46 7.44 16.84
N LYS A 215 -11.81 7.38 15.55
CA LYS A 215 -12.05 6.10 14.86
C LYS A 215 -10.81 5.22 14.78
N ILE A 216 -9.62 5.81 14.62
CA ILE A 216 -8.35 5.05 14.63
C ILE A 216 -8.13 4.44 16.02
N LYS A 217 -8.37 5.22 17.10
CA LYS A 217 -8.23 4.78 18.47
C LYS A 217 -9.21 3.65 18.81
N ILE A 218 -10.51 3.86 18.60
CA ILE A 218 -11.56 2.86 18.85
C ILE A 218 -11.26 1.56 18.08
N ARG A 219 -10.80 1.68 16.85
CA ARG A 219 -10.47 0.50 16.03
C ARG A 219 -9.27 -0.27 16.59
N LEU A 220 -8.27 0.40 17.12
CA LEU A 220 -7.12 -0.26 17.75
C LEU A 220 -7.56 -0.96 19.04
N GLU A 221 -8.33 -0.28 19.87
CA GLU A 221 -8.86 -0.84 21.14
C GLU A 221 -9.67 -2.11 20.87
N LYS A 222 -10.66 -2.05 19.96
CA LYS A 222 -11.45 -3.21 19.57
C LYS A 222 -10.61 -4.41 19.09
N ARG A 223 -9.50 -4.17 18.40
CA ARG A 223 -8.60 -5.23 17.93
C ARG A 223 -7.73 -5.82 19.03
N LEU A 224 -7.47 -5.07 20.09
CA LEU A 224 -6.71 -5.51 21.26
C LEU A 224 -7.57 -6.18 22.33
N GLU A 225 -8.79 -5.66 22.54
CA GLU A 225 -9.70 -6.06 23.61
C GLU A 225 -10.50 -7.32 23.32
N ALA A 226 -10.55 -7.79 22.09
CA ALA A 226 -11.31 -8.98 21.76
C ALA A 226 -11.00 -10.09 22.77
N LYS A 227 -11.96 -10.38 23.66
CA LYS A 227 -11.89 -11.41 24.71
C LYS A 227 -11.71 -12.82 24.17
N GLU A 228 -11.75 -12.97 22.88
CA GLU A 228 -11.67 -14.23 22.16
C GLU A 228 -10.24 -14.51 21.66
N LYS A 229 -10.00 -15.75 21.32
CA LYS A 229 -8.74 -16.26 20.73
C LYS A 229 -8.21 -15.47 19.53
N ASN A 230 -9.03 -14.56 18.96
CA ASN A 230 -8.80 -13.80 17.73
C ASN A 230 -8.62 -12.29 17.99
N ASN A 231 -7.62 -11.88 18.76
CA ASN A 231 -7.21 -10.49 18.86
C ASN A 231 -5.90 -10.22 18.08
N LEU A 232 -5.54 -8.94 17.94
CA LEU A 232 -4.36 -8.53 17.19
C LEU A 232 -3.06 -9.19 17.69
N ILE A 233 -2.88 -9.31 19.00
CA ILE A 233 -1.68 -9.92 19.59
C ILE A 233 -1.64 -11.41 19.26
N ASN A 234 -2.76 -12.11 19.38
CA ASN A 234 -2.86 -13.54 19.09
C ASN A 234 -2.69 -13.84 17.59
N GLU A 235 -3.16 -12.97 16.69
CA GLU A 235 -2.86 -13.11 15.25
C GLU A 235 -1.34 -13.13 15.01
N ILE A 236 -0.60 -12.22 15.62
CA ILE A 236 0.85 -12.14 15.40
C ILE A 236 1.60 -13.26 16.13
N LYS A 237 1.13 -13.69 17.31
CA LYS A 237 1.64 -14.91 17.93
C LYS A 237 1.45 -16.13 17.01
N PHE A 238 0.26 -16.30 16.45
CA PHE A 238 -0.01 -17.39 15.50
C PHE A 238 0.92 -17.36 14.29
N LEU A 239 1.13 -16.18 13.69
CA LEU A 239 2.07 -16.03 12.57
C LEU A 239 3.50 -16.45 12.93
N ARG A 240 3.99 -16.07 14.13
CA ARG A 240 5.32 -16.41 14.61
C ARG A 240 5.46 -17.86 15.01
N ASP A 241 4.57 -18.29 15.89
CA ASP A 241 4.75 -19.54 16.66
C ASP A 241 4.23 -20.75 15.87
N ASN A 242 3.11 -20.62 15.15
CA ASN A 242 2.52 -21.71 14.38
C ASN A 242 3.00 -21.72 12.93
N LEU A 243 2.97 -20.57 12.24
CA LEU A 243 3.37 -20.48 10.84
C LEU A 243 4.88 -20.23 10.65
N LYS A 244 5.64 -20.08 11.74
CA LYS A 244 7.10 -19.86 11.72
C LYS A 244 7.54 -18.68 10.87
N ILE A 245 6.70 -17.64 10.79
CA ILE A 245 7.03 -16.40 10.06
C ILE A 245 8.12 -15.65 10.82
N LYS A 246 9.18 -15.29 10.12
CA LYS A 246 10.34 -14.58 10.69
C LYS A 246 9.96 -13.17 11.17
N ASP A 247 10.47 -12.79 12.35
CA ASP A 247 10.25 -11.46 12.93
C ASP A 247 10.70 -10.33 11.99
N GLU A 248 11.81 -10.49 11.26
CA GLU A 248 12.30 -9.50 10.33
C GLU A 248 11.27 -9.16 9.25
N TRP A 249 10.51 -10.16 8.80
CA TRP A 249 9.45 -9.93 7.83
C TRP A 249 8.27 -9.18 8.46
N LEU A 250 7.82 -9.58 9.65
CA LEU A 250 6.76 -8.89 10.41
C LEU A 250 7.13 -7.44 10.72
N LEU A 251 8.36 -7.20 11.19
CA LEU A 251 8.90 -5.86 11.42
C LEU A 251 8.90 -5.02 10.13
N SER A 252 9.21 -5.63 8.98
CA SER A 252 9.22 -4.94 7.67
C SER A 252 7.85 -4.52 7.17
N LEU A 253 6.77 -5.15 7.67
CA LEU A 253 5.40 -4.78 7.33
C LEU A 253 4.99 -3.43 7.92
N GLY A 254 5.58 -3.03 9.04
CA GLY A 254 5.27 -1.78 9.73
C GLY A 254 3.96 -1.81 10.51
N LEU A 255 3.55 -0.66 11.03
CA LEU A 255 2.29 -0.47 11.77
C LEU A 255 2.07 -1.58 12.82
N GLU A 256 0.88 -2.13 12.88
CA GLU A 256 0.45 -3.14 13.85
C GLU A 256 1.43 -4.31 13.94
N TYR A 257 1.83 -4.87 12.79
CA TYR A 257 2.72 -6.03 12.73
C TYR A 257 4.09 -5.74 13.36
N LYS A 258 4.65 -4.56 13.08
CA LYS A 258 5.94 -4.14 13.64
C LYS A 258 5.87 -4.02 15.16
N TYR A 259 4.93 -3.22 15.66
CA TYR A 259 4.96 -2.84 17.08
C TYR A 259 4.47 -3.97 17.98
N VAL A 260 3.53 -4.80 17.53
CA VAL A 260 3.15 -6.01 18.27
C VAL A 260 4.29 -7.03 18.27
N THR A 261 5.05 -7.18 17.19
CA THR A 261 6.24 -8.05 17.20
C THR A 261 7.29 -7.54 18.19
N MET A 262 7.56 -6.23 18.25
CA MET A 262 8.48 -5.63 19.24
C MET A 262 7.98 -5.85 20.68
N TYR A 263 6.68 -5.73 20.94
CA TYR A 263 6.08 -6.03 22.23
C TYR A 263 6.26 -7.53 22.61
N LEU A 264 5.98 -8.44 21.69
CA LEU A 264 6.15 -9.88 21.90
C LEU A 264 7.61 -10.31 22.11
N ARG A 265 8.57 -9.48 21.69
CA ARG A 265 10.00 -9.63 21.94
C ARG A 265 10.46 -8.93 23.23
N ASN A 266 9.56 -8.34 24.00
CA ASN A 266 9.86 -7.54 25.19
C ASN A 266 10.78 -6.32 24.92
N GLU A 267 10.78 -5.80 23.69
CA GLU A 267 11.55 -4.59 23.31
C GLU A 267 10.83 -3.30 23.73
N ILE A 268 9.50 -3.34 23.85
CA ILE A 268 8.65 -2.22 24.26
C ILE A 268 7.50 -2.71 25.17
N THR A 269 6.96 -1.80 26.00
CA THR A 269 5.78 -2.11 26.84
C THR A 269 4.49 -2.11 26.02
N LEU A 270 3.40 -2.63 26.58
CA LEU A 270 2.09 -2.63 25.95
C LEU A 270 1.60 -1.19 25.67
N GLU A 271 1.82 -0.29 26.63
CA GLU A 271 1.45 1.13 26.51
C GLU A 271 2.22 1.78 25.35
N LYS A 272 3.53 1.53 25.28
CA LYS A 272 4.37 2.06 24.18
C LYS A 272 3.98 1.49 22.83
N MET A 273 3.62 0.22 22.77
CA MET A 273 3.10 -0.43 21.54
C MET A 273 1.83 0.29 21.06
N LYS A 274 0.85 0.52 21.97
CA LYS A 274 -0.41 1.22 21.65
C LYS A 274 -0.13 2.62 21.13
N GLU A 275 0.69 3.38 21.84
CA GLU A 275 1.09 4.74 21.47
C GLU A 275 1.69 4.80 20.07
N GLU A 276 2.65 3.94 19.79
CA GLU A 276 3.35 3.90 18.50
C GLU A 276 2.41 3.51 17.34
N ILE A 277 1.53 2.52 17.57
CA ILE A 277 0.55 2.13 16.55
C ILE A 277 -0.39 3.32 16.23
N LEU A 278 -0.91 4.02 17.23
CA LEU A 278 -1.77 5.19 17.04
C LEU A 278 -1.05 6.29 16.26
N ASN A 279 0.17 6.65 16.69
CA ASN A 279 0.97 7.69 16.07
C ASN A 279 1.28 7.36 14.58
N LYS A 280 1.66 6.12 14.30
CA LYS A 280 1.99 5.69 12.93
C LYS A 280 0.76 5.52 12.05
N SER A 281 -0.37 5.08 12.63
CA SER A 281 -1.65 5.01 11.91
C SER A 281 -2.14 6.41 11.52
N TRP A 282 -1.99 7.40 12.40
CA TRP A 282 -2.25 8.79 12.06
C TRP A 282 -1.33 9.33 10.97
N GLN A 283 -0.02 9.07 11.07
CA GLN A 283 0.92 9.45 10.01
C GLN A 283 0.57 8.79 8.67
N TYR A 284 0.10 7.54 8.71
CA TYR A 284 -0.36 6.84 7.51
C TYR A 284 -1.63 7.47 6.93
N ALA A 285 -2.61 7.78 7.76
CA ALA A 285 -3.84 8.46 7.36
C ALA A 285 -3.55 9.82 6.70
N LYS A 286 -2.62 10.63 7.27
CA LYS A 286 -2.19 11.90 6.65
C LYS A 286 -1.60 11.71 5.25
N ARG A 287 -0.79 10.67 5.04
CA ARG A 287 -0.24 10.36 3.71
C ARG A 287 -1.34 9.96 2.70
N GLN A 288 -2.36 9.24 3.16
CA GLN A 288 -3.49 8.86 2.33
C GLN A 288 -4.33 10.08 1.93
N ILE A 289 -4.60 10.99 2.87
CA ILE A 289 -5.30 12.26 2.60
C ILE A 289 -4.51 13.10 1.58
N LEU A 290 -3.19 13.22 1.76
CA LEU A 290 -2.35 13.97 0.82
C LEU A 290 -2.35 13.34 -0.58
N TRP A 291 -2.37 12.00 -0.65
CA TRP A 291 -2.47 11.30 -1.93
C TRP A 291 -3.81 11.59 -2.61
N ASN A 292 -4.93 11.54 -1.89
CA ASN A 292 -6.27 11.83 -2.40
C ASN A 292 -6.38 13.25 -3.00
N LYS A 293 -5.74 14.25 -2.40
CA LYS A 293 -5.75 15.65 -2.86
C LYS A 293 -5.23 15.84 -4.29
N ARG A 294 -4.53 14.88 -4.87
CA ARG A 294 -4.06 14.94 -6.26
C ARG A 294 -5.20 14.79 -7.29
N TYR A 295 -6.34 14.28 -6.90
CA TYR A 295 -7.49 14.03 -7.75
C TYR A 295 -8.59 15.06 -7.47
N LYS A 296 -8.48 16.22 -8.17
CA LYS A 296 -9.34 17.39 -7.94
C LYS A 296 -10.82 17.15 -8.24
N ASN A 297 -11.13 16.23 -9.16
CA ASN A 297 -12.50 15.94 -9.61
C ASN A 297 -13.13 14.75 -8.87
N ALA A 298 -12.63 14.40 -7.70
CA ALA A 298 -13.17 13.31 -6.94
C ALA A 298 -14.46 13.70 -6.22
N ILE A 299 -15.41 12.77 -6.17
CA ILE A 299 -16.62 12.89 -5.37
C ILE A 299 -16.25 12.63 -3.91
N ILE A 300 -16.62 13.56 -3.03
CA ILE A 300 -16.44 13.38 -1.60
C ILE A 300 -17.72 12.76 -1.02
N ALA A 301 -17.62 11.51 -0.57
CA ALA A 301 -18.72 10.86 0.13
C ALA A 301 -18.84 11.40 1.55
N LYS A 302 -20.07 11.80 1.91
CA LYS A 302 -20.44 12.23 3.24
C LYS A 302 -20.75 11.03 4.13
#